data_9d579bcf823162d537a48ca0f54a1b72
#
_entry.id   9d579bcf823162d537a48ca0f54a1b72
#
_cell.length_a   1.000
_cell.length_b   1.000
_cell.length_c   1.000
_cell.angle_alpha   90.00
_cell.angle_beta   90.00
_cell.angle_gamma   90.00
#
_symmetry.space_group_name_H-M   'P 1'
#
loop_
_entity.id
_entity.type
_entity.pdbx_description
1 polymer ?
#
loop_
_entity_poly.entity_id
_entity_poly.type
_entity_poly.pdbx_seq_one_letter_code
_entity_poly.pdbx_strand_id
1 'polypeptide(L)'
;MSKICDIVQKSGKAIFAISNISIASEAVLSDVNPKYGEPIDRDVEVHLMVGSSGLIDMQITFEGIYRIMSAEGDNESISTNIQGFNVIVEIDNIWIYGGGAYITVTGYDKANTPFECYISLMAQMM
;
A
#
# COMPACT_ATOMS: atom_id res chain seq x y z
N MET A 1 -11.57 26.53 11.83
CA MET A 1 -10.62 25.44 11.50
C MET A 1 -11.08 24.13 12.13
N SER A 2 -10.96 23.07 11.41
CA SER A 2 -11.34 21.77 11.92
C SER A 2 -10.37 21.26 12.98
N LYS A 3 -10.88 20.48 13.91
CA LYS A 3 -10.08 19.84 14.94
C LYS A 3 -9.07 18.85 14.34
N ILE A 4 -9.36 18.30 13.17
CA ILE A 4 -8.48 17.36 12.49
C ILE A 4 -7.17 18.05 12.10
N CYS A 5 -7.23 19.26 11.57
CA CYS A 5 -6.04 20.03 11.23
C CYS A 5 -5.19 20.33 12.47
N ASP A 6 -5.85 20.65 13.59
CA ASP A 6 -5.14 20.90 14.84
C ASP A 6 -4.45 19.65 15.36
N ILE A 7 -5.10 18.49 15.25
CA ILE A 7 -4.53 17.22 15.65
C ILE A 7 -3.29 16.90 14.81
N VAL A 8 -3.37 17.07 13.47
CA VAL A 8 -2.25 16.83 12.57
C VAL A 8 -1.06 17.71 12.94
N GLN A 9 -1.29 18.99 13.19
CA GLN A 9 -0.22 19.93 13.54
C GLN A 9 0.44 19.56 14.87
N LYS A 10 -0.36 19.10 15.84
CA LYS A 10 0.17 18.72 17.14
C LYS A 10 0.96 17.42 17.10
N SER A 11 0.48 16.44 16.37
CA SER A 11 1.12 15.12 16.33
C SER A 11 2.30 15.05 15.37
N GLY A 12 2.34 15.95 14.39
CA GLY A 12 3.32 15.87 13.29
C GLY A 12 3.12 14.68 12.38
N LYS A 13 2.01 13.95 12.53
CA LYS A 13 1.72 12.77 11.72
C LYS A 13 0.88 13.12 10.51
N ALA A 14 1.19 12.49 9.39
CA ALA A 14 0.37 12.55 8.21
C ALA A 14 -0.95 11.81 8.44
N ILE A 15 -2.03 12.27 7.80
CA ILE A 15 -3.32 11.61 7.81
C ILE A 15 -3.64 11.20 6.38
N PHE A 16 -3.60 9.91 6.13
CA PHE A 16 -3.87 9.33 4.81
C PHE A 16 -4.37 7.90 4.98
N ALA A 17 -4.95 7.36 3.92
CA ALA A 17 -5.55 6.03 3.96
C ALA A 17 -5.45 5.37 2.59
N ILE A 18 -5.69 4.05 2.56
CA ILE A 18 -5.93 3.35 1.30
C ILE A 18 -7.43 3.45 1.02
N SER A 19 -7.78 3.91 -0.18
CA SER A 19 -9.17 3.99 -0.59
C SER A 19 -9.63 2.72 -1.32
N ASN A 20 -8.70 2.04 -2.01
CA ASN A 20 -9.05 0.85 -2.78
C ASN A 20 -7.81 0.05 -3.16
N ILE A 21 -7.98 -1.26 -3.31
CA ILE A 21 -7.00 -2.15 -3.93
C ILE A 21 -7.73 -2.93 -5.02
N SER A 22 -7.22 -2.87 -6.24
CA SER A 22 -7.75 -3.67 -7.34
C SER A 22 -6.67 -4.66 -7.81
N ILE A 23 -7.09 -5.85 -8.20
CA ILE A 23 -6.18 -6.93 -8.59
C ILE A 23 -6.58 -7.40 -9.98
N ALA A 24 -5.62 -7.37 -10.92
CA ALA A 24 -5.84 -7.77 -12.30
C ALA A 24 -5.44 -9.23 -12.56
N SER A 25 -4.72 -9.87 -11.64
CA SER A 25 -4.32 -11.27 -11.74
C SER A 25 -5.38 -12.20 -11.14
N GLU A 26 -5.08 -13.50 -11.05
CA GLU A 26 -5.98 -14.48 -10.43
C GLU A 26 -6.06 -14.35 -8.91
N ALA A 27 -5.21 -13.52 -8.31
CA ALA A 27 -5.22 -13.31 -6.87
C ALA A 27 -6.49 -12.61 -6.41
N VAL A 28 -6.91 -12.89 -5.19
CA VAL A 28 -8.09 -12.27 -4.57
C VAL A 28 -7.67 -11.65 -3.24
N LEU A 29 -8.12 -10.43 -3.01
CA LEU A 29 -7.89 -9.75 -1.72
C LEU A 29 -8.77 -10.41 -0.66
N SER A 30 -8.16 -10.94 0.41
CA SER A 30 -8.90 -11.52 1.52
C SER A 30 -9.05 -10.57 2.69
N ASP A 31 -8.08 -9.71 2.92
CA ASP A 31 -8.16 -8.70 4.00
C ASP A 31 -7.14 -7.61 3.78
N VAL A 32 -7.45 -6.42 4.31
CA VAL A 32 -6.52 -5.30 4.37
C VAL A 32 -6.65 -4.64 5.74
N ASN A 33 -5.53 -4.31 6.36
CA ASN A 33 -5.50 -3.66 7.67
C ASN A 33 -4.43 -2.56 7.67
N PRO A 34 -4.77 -1.27 7.89
CA PRO A 34 -6.12 -0.74 8.20
C PRO A 34 -7.11 -0.92 7.05
N LYS A 35 -8.40 -0.89 7.37
CA LYS A 35 -9.47 -0.99 6.38
C LYS A 35 -9.48 0.23 5.47
N TYR A 36 -10.15 0.11 4.33
CA TYR A 36 -10.31 1.25 3.42
C TYR A 36 -10.89 2.46 4.16
N GLY A 37 -10.27 3.62 3.95
CA GLY A 37 -10.70 4.86 4.57
C GLY A 37 -10.20 5.07 5.99
N GLU A 38 -9.61 4.07 6.62
CA GLU A 38 -9.04 4.21 7.96
C GLU A 38 -7.62 4.77 7.88
N PRO A 39 -7.25 5.70 8.77
CA PRO A 39 -5.92 6.30 8.74
C PRO A 39 -4.81 5.27 8.92
N ILE A 40 -3.75 5.42 8.14
CA ILE A 40 -2.57 4.60 8.23
C ILE A 40 -1.59 5.28 9.18
N ASP A 41 -1.13 4.57 10.21
CA ASP A 41 -0.04 5.07 11.05
C ASP A 41 1.29 4.89 10.32
N ARG A 42 1.67 3.65 10.04
CA ARG A 42 2.89 3.33 9.31
C ARG A 42 2.76 2.00 8.57
N ASP A 43 2.21 0.99 9.22
CA ASP A 43 2.20 -0.37 8.69
C ASP A 43 0.85 -0.74 8.11
N VAL A 44 0.89 -1.39 6.94
CA VAL A 44 -0.29 -1.91 6.26
C VAL A 44 -0.07 -3.38 5.99
N GLU A 45 -1.07 -4.20 6.27
CA GLU A 45 -1.05 -5.62 5.93
C GLU A 45 -2.09 -5.90 4.87
N VAL A 46 -1.67 -6.55 3.78
CA VAL A 46 -2.55 -6.94 2.69
C VAL A 46 -2.49 -8.45 2.57
N HIS A 47 -3.61 -9.11 2.81
CA HIS A 47 -3.72 -10.56 2.75
C HIS A 47 -4.39 -10.97 1.44
N LEU A 48 -3.76 -11.89 0.74
CA LEU A 48 -4.18 -12.33 -0.60
C LEU A 48 -4.31 -13.84 -0.64
N MET A 49 -5.31 -14.30 -1.39
CA MET A 49 -5.39 -15.70 -1.83
C MET A 49 -4.84 -15.73 -3.25
N VAL A 50 -3.82 -16.53 -3.49
CA VAL A 50 -3.05 -16.50 -4.74
C VAL A 50 -2.95 -17.90 -5.32
N GLY A 51 -3.10 -18.01 -6.63
CA GLY A 51 -2.97 -19.29 -7.33
C GLY A 51 -1.52 -19.79 -7.35
N SER A 52 -1.33 -21.00 -7.88
CA SER A 52 -0.04 -21.68 -7.92
C SER A 52 1.03 -20.95 -8.72
N SER A 53 0.62 -20.11 -9.69
CA SER A 53 1.55 -19.30 -10.46
C SER A 53 2.26 -18.25 -9.62
N GLY A 54 1.62 -17.78 -8.54
CA GLY A 54 2.17 -16.75 -7.68
C GLY A 54 2.17 -15.35 -8.28
N LEU A 55 1.50 -15.16 -9.41
CA LEU A 55 1.47 -13.88 -10.11
C LEU A 55 0.65 -12.86 -9.35
N ILE A 56 1.24 -11.71 -9.07
CA ILE A 56 0.57 -10.55 -8.46
C ILE A 56 0.63 -9.40 -9.45
N ASP A 57 -0.54 -8.83 -9.74
CA ASP A 57 -0.68 -7.62 -10.53
C ASP A 57 -1.79 -6.81 -9.89
N MET A 58 -1.41 -5.78 -9.15
CA MET A 58 -2.36 -5.05 -8.30
C MET A 58 -2.11 -3.55 -8.34
N GLN A 59 -3.15 -2.81 -8.02
CA GLN A 59 -3.09 -1.36 -7.90
C GLN A 59 -3.62 -0.95 -6.54
N ILE A 60 -2.82 -0.18 -5.80
CA ILE A 60 -3.19 0.37 -4.50
C ILE A 60 -3.48 1.85 -4.70
N THR A 61 -4.69 2.28 -4.36
CA THR A 61 -5.10 3.69 -4.47
C THR A 61 -5.14 4.30 -3.09
N PHE A 62 -4.45 5.42 -2.92
CA PHE A 62 -4.41 6.18 -1.67
C PHE A 62 -5.35 7.36 -1.72
N GLU A 63 -5.79 7.81 -0.54
CA GLU A 63 -6.56 9.03 -0.37
C GLU A 63 -5.96 9.86 0.76
N GLY A 64 -6.31 11.15 0.80
CA GLY A 64 -5.77 12.06 1.80
C GLY A 64 -4.34 12.50 1.52
N ILE A 65 -3.82 12.18 0.36
CA ILE A 65 -2.44 12.50 0.00
C ILE A 65 -2.40 13.65 -1.01
N TYR A 66 -1.29 14.37 -0.98
CA TYR A 66 -0.95 15.37 -1.96
C TYR A 66 -0.13 14.75 -3.09
N ARG A 67 0.86 13.93 -2.73
CA ARG A 67 1.81 13.38 -3.70
C ARG A 67 2.50 12.14 -3.16
N ILE A 68 2.65 11.13 -4.02
CA ILE A 68 3.51 9.97 -3.75
C ILE A 68 4.89 10.28 -4.32
N MET A 69 5.92 10.17 -3.50
CA MET A 69 7.30 10.45 -3.90
C MET A 69 8.04 9.20 -4.35
N SER A 70 7.83 8.08 -3.67
CA SER A 70 8.51 6.83 -4.01
C SER A 70 7.67 5.62 -3.63
N ALA A 71 7.89 4.54 -4.34
CA ALA A 71 7.33 3.23 -4.02
C ALA A 71 8.38 2.20 -4.43
N GLU A 72 8.87 1.43 -3.47
CA GLU A 72 9.95 0.48 -3.69
C GLU A 72 9.66 -0.85 -3.03
N GLY A 73 9.89 -1.94 -3.76
CA GLY A 73 9.86 -3.28 -3.19
C GLY A 73 11.18 -3.59 -2.48
N ASP A 74 11.15 -4.60 -1.63
CA ASP A 74 12.32 -5.01 -0.86
C ASP A 74 13.34 -5.81 -1.68
N ASN A 75 13.04 -6.10 -2.95
CA ASN A 75 13.98 -6.73 -3.87
C ASN A 75 13.65 -6.37 -5.32
N GLU A 76 14.57 -6.69 -6.23
CA GLU A 76 14.49 -6.30 -7.64
C GLU A 76 13.36 -6.98 -8.43
N SER A 77 12.84 -8.09 -7.92
CA SER A 77 11.76 -8.83 -8.61
C SER A 77 10.39 -8.23 -8.35
N ILE A 78 10.29 -7.27 -7.44
CA ILE A 78 9.06 -6.53 -7.19
C ILE A 78 9.11 -5.25 -8.01
N SER A 79 8.21 -5.14 -8.97
CA SER A 79 8.11 -3.98 -9.84
C SER A 79 7.06 -3.03 -9.30
N THR A 80 7.40 -1.77 -9.15
CA THR A 80 6.48 -0.73 -8.68
C THR A 80 6.45 0.42 -9.66
N ASN A 81 5.27 1.03 -9.81
CA ASN A 81 5.09 2.19 -10.66
C ASN A 81 4.09 3.13 -10.02
N ILE A 82 4.41 4.42 -9.99
CA ILE A 82 3.56 5.45 -9.40
C ILE A 82 2.77 6.13 -10.52
N GLN A 83 1.44 6.14 -10.38
CA GLN A 83 0.55 6.84 -11.30
C GLN A 83 -0.43 7.69 -10.49
N GLY A 84 -0.09 8.95 -10.29
CA GLY A 84 -0.90 9.86 -9.47
C GLY A 84 -0.97 9.39 -8.02
N PHE A 85 -2.16 9.00 -7.56
CA PHE A 85 -2.39 8.49 -6.21
C PHE A 85 -2.39 6.97 -6.14
N ASN A 86 -1.93 6.32 -7.21
CA ASN A 86 -1.91 4.87 -7.33
C ASN A 86 -0.49 4.35 -7.32
N VAL A 87 -0.31 3.22 -6.68
CA VAL A 87 0.93 2.43 -6.77
C VAL A 87 0.57 1.10 -7.43
N ILE A 88 1.17 0.85 -8.58
CA ILE A 88 0.99 -0.41 -9.30
C ILE A 88 2.12 -1.34 -8.88
N VAL A 89 1.77 -2.55 -8.48
CA VAL A 89 2.71 -3.56 -7.99
C VAL A 89 2.60 -4.80 -8.85
N GLU A 90 3.73 -5.25 -9.38
CA GLU A 90 3.81 -6.47 -10.18
C GLU A 90 4.87 -7.40 -9.62
N ILE A 91 4.50 -8.64 -9.35
CA ILE A 91 5.39 -9.69 -8.86
C ILE A 91 5.13 -10.95 -9.71
N ASP A 92 6.18 -11.48 -10.34
CA ASP A 92 6.03 -12.64 -11.23
C ASP A 92 5.63 -13.89 -10.46
N ASN A 93 6.24 -14.13 -9.31
CA ASN A 93 5.93 -15.30 -8.51
C ASN A 93 6.25 -15.04 -7.05
N ILE A 94 5.22 -14.75 -6.27
CA ILE A 94 5.37 -14.44 -4.85
C ILE A 94 5.83 -15.66 -4.04
N TRP A 95 5.64 -16.87 -4.56
CA TRP A 95 6.00 -18.09 -3.83
C TRP A 95 7.51 -18.27 -3.68
N ILE A 96 8.32 -17.70 -4.56
CA ILE A 96 9.78 -17.75 -4.41
C ILE A 96 10.26 -16.94 -3.20
N TYR A 97 9.37 -16.10 -2.63
CA TYR A 97 9.65 -15.31 -1.40
C TYR A 97 8.90 -15.89 -0.19
N GLY A 98 8.42 -17.12 -0.27
CA GLY A 98 7.67 -17.73 0.81
C GLY A 98 6.25 -17.16 0.98
N GLY A 99 5.73 -16.50 -0.04
CA GLY A 99 4.39 -15.91 0.01
C GLY A 99 4.35 -14.51 0.61
N GLY A 100 5.51 -13.87 0.81
CA GLY A 100 5.58 -12.52 1.38
C GLY A 100 6.35 -11.55 0.52
N ALA A 101 5.95 -10.29 0.53
CA ALA A 101 6.65 -9.22 -0.15
C ALA A 101 6.40 -7.91 0.61
N TYR A 102 7.37 -7.00 0.57
CA TYR A 102 7.31 -5.74 1.32
C TYR A 102 7.54 -4.58 0.37
N ILE A 103 6.71 -3.55 0.53
CA ILE A 103 6.79 -2.35 -0.31
C ILE A 103 6.80 -1.14 0.62
N THR A 104 7.72 -0.20 0.37
CA THR A 104 7.77 1.06 1.10
C THR A 104 7.30 2.18 0.20
N VAL A 105 6.32 2.94 0.65
CA VAL A 105 5.77 4.09 -0.07
C VAL A 105 6.02 5.34 0.75
N THR A 106 6.56 6.38 0.11
CA THR A 106 6.75 7.67 0.75
C THR A 106 6.03 8.76 -0.01
N GLY A 107 5.68 9.83 0.68
CA GLY A 107 5.00 10.95 0.05
C GLY A 107 4.62 12.02 1.06
N TYR A 108 3.64 12.83 0.67
CA TYR A 108 3.11 13.91 1.50
C TYR A 108 1.59 13.84 1.52
N ASP A 109 1.01 14.09 2.69
CA ASP A 109 -0.44 14.19 2.81
C ASP A 109 -0.93 15.58 2.33
N LYS A 110 -2.24 15.82 2.39
CA LYS A 110 -2.82 17.08 1.93
C LYS A 110 -2.36 18.29 2.73
N ALA A 111 -1.91 18.09 3.96
CA ALA A 111 -1.33 19.15 4.79
C ALA A 111 0.18 19.31 4.57
N ASN A 112 0.72 18.63 3.55
CA ASN A 112 2.15 18.64 3.20
C ASN A 112 3.03 18.03 4.30
N THR A 113 2.47 17.11 5.08
CA THR A 113 3.21 16.37 6.10
C THR A 113 3.78 15.11 5.46
N PRO A 114 5.09 14.84 5.61
CA PRO A 114 5.68 13.65 5.01
C PRO A 114 5.19 12.38 5.70
N PHE A 115 5.03 11.32 4.90
CA PHE A 115 4.69 10.01 5.41
C PHE A 115 5.62 8.94 4.83
N GLU A 116 5.74 7.86 5.58
CA GLU A 116 6.38 6.63 5.13
C GLU A 116 5.46 5.49 5.55
N CYS A 117 5.13 4.64 4.58
CA CYS A 117 4.17 3.56 4.76
C CYS A 117 4.83 2.25 4.35
N TYR A 118 4.73 1.24 5.22
CA TYR A 118 5.27 -0.09 4.96
C TYR A 118 4.12 -1.05 4.68
N ILE A 119 4.08 -1.60 3.49
CA ILE A 119 3.02 -2.50 3.06
C ILE A 119 3.57 -3.91 2.99
N SER A 120 2.99 -4.80 3.79
CA SER A 120 3.30 -6.23 3.79
C SER A 120 2.25 -6.97 2.98
N LEU A 121 2.67 -7.64 1.92
CA LEU A 121 1.81 -8.52 1.15
C LEU A 121 2.00 -9.93 1.68
N MET A 122 0.91 -10.57 2.07
CA MET A 122 0.92 -11.93 2.64
C MET A 122 -0.01 -12.81 1.82
N ALA A 123 0.57 -13.76 1.10
CA ALA A 123 -0.16 -14.64 0.21
C ALA A 123 -0.38 -16.01 0.83
N GLN A 124 -1.59 -16.52 0.65
CA GLN A 124 -1.92 -17.91 0.94
C GLN A 124 -2.38 -18.58 -0.34
N MET A 125 -2.08 -19.87 -0.47
CA MET A 125 -2.48 -20.65 -1.64
C MET A 125 -4.01 -20.81 -1.67
N MET A 126 -4.58 -20.60 -2.82
CA MET A 126 -5.99 -20.86 -3.07
C MET A 126 -6.34 -22.33 -2.91
#